data_ae82db1822ab6a1b6a8e42ff7aeaac56
#
_entry.id   ae82db1822ab6a1b6a8e42ff7aeaac56
#
_cell.length_a   1.000
_cell.length_b   1.000
_cell.length_c   1.000
_cell.angle_alpha   90.00
_cell.angle_beta   90.00
_cell.angle_gamma   90.00
#
_symmetry.space_group_name_H-M   'P 1'
#
loop_
_entity.id
_entity.type
_entity.pdbx_description
1 polymer ?
#
loop_
_entity_poly.entity_id
_entity_poly.type
_entity_poly.pdbx_seq_one_letter_code
_entity_poly.pdbx_strand_id
1 'polypeptide(L)'
;MPPLTVVQLLPALESGGVERSTLEIAEALVRAGHRALVVSAGGRLLPALEATGARHLRLDIGRKSLVSLRHVPALRRLFARERVDIVHARSRLPAWLARFALRGMGTDAPAFVTTVHGLNSPSRYSAVMASGTRVICVSETVRRHVLEHYPRTDPARLRVIPRGVDPARFPRAPWRDAAARAAVAAEHPALDGSGALLLLPGRGTRLKGHVDALQLLARMRADGEDARLWMPGARDPGRAAYVAELETLARTLGIEGAVAITAPTAAMPAAYAASDLVLQLSRRPEAFGRTVLEARAVGRPVLGWDHGGVGETLRAWQPEGAVEPFDADALRAAAHLLLARPPRPPATMPDTLRAMQDATLAVYDELSD
;
A
#
# COMPACT_ATOMS: atom_id res chain seq x y z
N MET A 1 -18.09 -8.34 -24.12
CA MET A 1 -19.12 -8.04 -23.11
C MET A 1 -19.61 -6.60 -23.29
N PRO A 2 -20.88 -6.26 -22.97
CA PRO A 2 -21.33 -4.88 -23.01
C PRO A 2 -20.53 -4.00 -22.02
N PRO A 3 -20.41 -2.70 -22.28
CA PRO A 3 -19.72 -1.79 -21.37
C PRO A 3 -20.42 -1.70 -20.03
N LEU A 4 -19.69 -1.98 -18.93
CA LEU A 4 -20.19 -1.86 -17.56
C LEU A 4 -20.07 -0.42 -17.05
N THR A 5 -20.96 -0.04 -16.16
CA THR A 5 -20.86 1.18 -15.34
C THR A 5 -20.48 0.79 -13.92
N VAL A 6 -19.23 1.05 -13.55
CA VAL A 6 -18.70 0.73 -12.22
C VAL A 6 -18.52 2.00 -11.40
N VAL A 7 -19.07 2.03 -10.19
CA VAL A 7 -18.86 3.13 -9.25
C VAL A 7 -17.98 2.68 -8.09
N GLN A 8 -16.85 3.34 -7.90
CA GLN A 8 -15.98 3.15 -6.74
C GLN A 8 -16.29 4.18 -5.66
N LEU A 9 -16.39 3.73 -4.40
CA LEU A 9 -16.76 4.56 -3.26
C LEU A 9 -15.64 4.60 -2.23
N LEU A 10 -15.13 5.80 -1.91
CA LEU A 10 -14.11 6.03 -0.90
C LEU A 10 -14.30 7.39 -0.20
N PRO A 11 -13.69 7.64 0.99
CA PRO A 11 -13.87 8.89 1.72
C PRO A 11 -13.37 10.13 1.00
N ALA A 12 -12.13 10.08 0.49
CA ALA A 12 -11.45 11.21 -0.14
C ALA A 12 -10.37 10.69 -1.12
N LEU A 13 -9.82 11.59 -1.94
CA LEU A 13 -8.75 11.34 -2.92
C LEU A 13 -7.48 12.13 -2.54
N GLU A 14 -6.98 11.96 -1.30
CA GLU A 14 -5.84 12.72 -0.81
C GLU A 14 -4.50 12.03 -1.12
N SER A 15 -4.16 11.01 -0.32
CA SER A 15 -2.95 10.21 -0.52
C SER A 15 -3.04 8.92 0.27
N GLY A 16 -2.58 7.84 -0.32
CA GLY A 16 -2.55 6.53 0.33
C GLY A 16 -2.74 5.40 -0.67
N GLY A 17 -2.62 4.18 -0.17
CA GLY A 17 -2.70 2.99 -1.02
C GLY A 17 -4.10 2.73 -1.56
N VAL A 18 -5.15 3.12 -0.83
CA VAL A 18 -6.56 2.96 -1.26
C VAL A 18 -6.86 3.91 -2.40
N GLU A 19 -6.52 5.18 -2.23
CA GLU A 19 -6.75 6.24 -3.21
C GLU A 19 -5.99 5.95 -4.52
N ARG A 20 -4.70 5.60 -4.42
CA ARG A 20 -3.91 5.21 -5.59
C ARG A 20 -4.51 4.00 -6.31
N SER A 21 -4.89 2.97 -5.57
CA SER A 21 -5.54 1.79 -6.15
C SER A 21 -6.91 2.12 -6.77
N THR A 22 -7.61 3.15 -6.30
CA THR A 22 -8.86 3.61 -6.93
C THR A 22 -8.59 4.21 -8.31
N LEU A 23 -7.54 5.03 -8.44
CA LEU A 23 -7.10 5.57 -9.73
C LEU A 23 -6.67 4.46 -10.69
N GLU A 24 -5.84 3.53 -10.20
CA GLU A 24 -5.33 2.39 -10.97
C GLU A 24 -6.47 1.54 -11.57
N ILE A 25 -7.53 1.30 -10.81
CA ILE A 25 -8.70 0.55 -11.31
C ILE A 25 -9.62 1.41 -12.17
N ALA A 26 -9.74 2.72 -11.89
CA ALA A 26 -10.50 3.63 -12.75
C ALA A 26 -9.89 3.72 -14.15
N GLU A 27 -8.56 3.82 -14.25
CA GLU A 27 -7.81 3.77 -15.50
C GLU A 27 -8.03 2.46 -16.25
N ALA A 28 -7.97 1.32 -15.55
CA ALA A 28 -8.21 0.02 -16.15
C ALA A 28 -9.61 -0.12 -16.75
N LEU A 29 -10.64 0.35 -16.03
CA LEU A 29 -12.03 0.36 -16.49
C LEU A 29 -12.19 1.19 -17.77
N VAL A 30 -11.66 2.42 -17.79
CA VAL A 30 -11.74 3.29 -18.97
C VAL A 30 -11.00 2.67 -20.15
N ARG A 31 -9.80 2.14 -19.94
CA ARG A 31 -9.01 1.45 -20.98
C ARG A 31 -9.74 0.23 -21.55
N ALA A 32 -10.51 -0.47 -20.73
CA ALA A 32 -11.34 -1.61 -21.17
C ALA A 32 -12.68 -1.20 -21.83
N GLY A 33 -12.96 0.11 -21.96
CA GLY A 33 -14.19 0.62 -22.57
C GLY A 33 -15.39 0.69 -21.60
N HIS A 34 -15.17 0.51 -20.29
CA HIS A 34 -16.19 0.63 -19.26
C HIS A 34 -16.34 2.09 -18.77
N ARG A 35 -17.47 2.40 -18.17
CA ARG A 35 -17.71 3.69 -17.50
C ARG A 35 -17.22 3.63 -16.06
N ALA A 36 -16.17 4.38 -15.75
CA ALA A 36 -15.60 4.48 -14.40
C ALA A 36 -16.15 5.73 -13.69
N LEU A 37 -16.89 5.52 -12.61
CA LEU A 37 -17.38 6.57 -11.73
C LEU A 37 -16.67 6.46 -10.38
N VAL A 38 -16.30 7.59 -9.78
CA VAL A 38 -15.71 7.62 -8.43
C VAL A 38 -16.46 8.62 -7.57
N VAL A 39 -16.95 8.17 -6.41
CA VAL A 39 -17.66 9.02 -5.44
C VAL A 39 -16.79 9.23 -4.22
N SER A 40 -16.50 10.48 -3.88
CA SER A 40 -15.73 10.87 -2.70
C SER A 40 -15.94 12.35 -2.37
N ALA A 41 -15.35 12.82 -1.25
CA ALA A 41 -15.32 14.25 -0.92
C ALA A 41 -14.41 15.08 -1.87
N GLY A 42 -13.67 14.42 -2.78
CA GLY A 42 -12.61 15.03 -3.58
C GLY A 42 -11.25 14.92 -2.90
N GLY A 43 -10.27 15.72 -3.34
CA GLY A 43 -8.93 15.76 -2.79
C GLY A 43 -7.87 16.02 -3.87
N ARG A 44 -6.61 16.08 -3.47
CA ARG A 44 -5.49 16.45 -4.35
C ARG A 44 -5.21 15.49 -5.51
N LEU A 45 -5.72 14.25 -5.44
CA LEU A 45 -5.60 13.28 -6.53
C LEU A 45 -6.73 13.39 -7.57
N LEU A 46 -7.66 14.33 -7.41
CA LEU A 46 -8.77 14.52 -8.34
C LEU A 46 -8.30 14.80 -9.78
N PRO A 47 -7.33 15.71 -10.04
CA PRO A 47 -6.85 15.92 -11.40
C PRO A 47 -6.26 14.67 -12.05
N ALA A 48 -5.54 13.86 -11.26
CA ALA A 48 -4.97 12.60 -11.74
C ALA A 48 -6.05 11.55 -12.04
N LEU A 49 -7.14 11.52 -11.27
CA LEU A 49 -8.28 10.66 -11.57
C LEU A 49 -8.98 11.07 -12.87
N GLU A 50 -9.27 12.37 -13.05
CA GLU A 50 -9.93 12.89 -14.24
C GLU A 50 -9.08 12.68 -15.51
N ALA A 51 -7.76 12.78 -15.38
CA ALA A 51 -6.82 12.48 -16.47
C ALA A 51 -6.89 11.01 -16.94
N THR A 52 -7.40 10.07 -16.13
CA THR A 52 -7.67 8.69 -16.58
C THR A 52 -8.89 8.56 -17.48
N GLY A 53 -9.72 9.60 -17.62
CA GLY A 53 -11.03 9.56 -18.27
C GLY A 53 -12.18 9.11 -17.36
N ALA A 54 -11.91 8.83 -16.09
CA ALA A 54 -12.93 8.52 -15.10
C ALA A 54 -13.66 9.79 -14.64
N ARG A 55 -14.94 9.65 -14.30
CA ARG A 55 -15.76 10.77 -13.82
C ARG A 55 -15.86 10.77 -12.31
N HIS A 56 -15.50 11.89 -11.68
CA HIS A 56 -15.69 12.11 -10.24
C HIS A 56 -17.10 12.69 -9.95
N LEU A 57 -17.71 12.20 -8.88
CA LEU A 57 -18.97 12.67 -8.34
C LEU A 57 -18.78 13.06 -6.87
N ARG A 58 -18.83 14.34 -6.58
CA ARG A 58 -18.53 14.85 -5.24
C ARG A 58 -19.66 14.57 -4.26
N LEU A 59 -19.37 13.73 -3.24
CA LEU A 59 -20.25 13.45 -2.13
C LEU A 59 -19.41 13.09 -0.89
N ASP A 60 -19.60 13.80 0.22
CA ASP A 60 -18.83 13.54 1.45
C ASP A 60 -19.38 12.32 2.20
N ILE A 61 -19.00 11.15 1.72
CA ILE A 61 -19.35 9.84 2.29
C ILE A 61 -18.30 9.31 3.27
N GLY A 62 -17.31 10.15 3.63
CA GLY A 62 -16.21 9.79 4.53
C GLY A 62 -16.41 10.27 5.97
N ARG A 63 -17.28 11.22 6.23
CA ARG A 63 -17.45 11.84 7.53
C ARG A 63 -18.18 10.92 8.49
N LYS A 64 -17.53 10.57 9.60
CA LYS A 64 -18.09 9.69 10.65
C LYS A 64 -19.15 10.43 11.47
N SER A 65 -20.35 10.51 10.95
CA SER A 65 -21.51 11.16 11.60
C SER A 65 -22.80 10.46 11.17
N LEU A 66 -23.81 10.44 12.01
CA LEU A 66 -25.17 9.99 11.63
C LEU A 66 -25.75 10.83 10.50
N VAL A 67 -25.34 12.08 10.38
CA VAL A 67 -25.71 12.97 9.26
C VAL A 67 -25.29 12.37 7.92
N SER A 68 -24.29 11.49 7.86
CA SER A 68 -23.88 10.83 6.61
C SER A 68 -24.96 9.92 6.04
N LEU A 69 -25.93 9.46 6.85
CA LEU A 69 -27.08 8.66 6.37
C LEU A 69 -27.95 9.42 5.36
N ARG A 70 -27.95 10.75 5.39
CA ARG A 70 -28.62 11.60 4.37
C ARG A 70 -28.14 11.32 2.93
N HIS A 71 -26.92 10.74 2.79
CA HIS A 71 -26.36 10.40 1.49
C HIS A 71 -26.92 9.09 0.92
N VAL A 72 -27.64 8.28 1.71
CA VAL A 72 -28.23 7.01 1.24
C VAL A 72 -29.23 7.24 0.11
N PRO A 73 -30.23 8.15 0.21
CA PRO A 73 -31.14 8.45 -0.91
C PRO A 73 -30.41 9.05 -2.13
N ALA A 74 -29.35 9.85 -1.90
CA ALA A 74 -28.56 10.42 -2.98
C ALA A 74 -27.79 9.34 -3.75
N LEU A 75 -27.16 8.37 -3.05
CA LEU A 75 -26.48 7.23 -3.65
C LEU A 75 -27.48 6.36 -4.44
N ARG A 76 -28.67 6.06 -3.88
CA ARG A 76 -29.70 5.28 -4.57
C ARG A 76 -30.11 5.93 -5.90
N ARG A 77 -30.41 7.25 -5.88
CA ARG A 77 -30.74 8.02 -7.07
C ARG A 77 -29.59 8.04 -8.08
N LEU A 78 -28.35 8.15 -7.59
CA LEU A 78 -27.15 8.10 -8.42
C LEU A 78 -27.03 6.74 -9.12
N PHE A 79 -27.15 5.64 -8.38
CA PHE A 79 -27.03 4.29 -8.94
C PHE A 79 -28.11 4.04 -10.03
N ALA A 80 -29.33 4.44 -9.78
CA ALA A 80 -30.41 4.32 -10.75
C ALA A 80 -30.19 5.21 -11.99
N ARG A 81 -29.87 6.51 -11.79
CA ARG A 81 -29.68 7.46 -12.88
C ARG A 81 -28.52 7.10 -13.81
N GLU A 82 -27.40 6.68 -13.24
CA GLU A 82 -26.21 6.31 -13.98
C GLU A 82 -26.28 4.86 -14.51
N ARG A 83 -27.34 4.12 -14.20
CA ARG A 83 -27.48 2.68 -14.54
C ARG A 83 -26.23 1.92 -14.13
N VAL A 84 -25.91 2.00 -12.83
CA VAL A 84 -24.72 1.36 -12.27
C VAL A 84 -24.91 -0.15 -12.24
N ASP A 85 -23.96 -0.89 -12.78
CA ASP A 85 -23.94 -2.35 -12.74
C ASP A 85 -23.22 -2.85 -11.49
N ILE A 86 -22.14 -2.16 -11.08
CA ILE A 86 -21.32 -2.56 -9.96
C ILE A 86 -21.02 -1.39 -9.03
N VAL A 87 -21.28 -1.59 -7.75
CA VAL A 87 -20.88 -0.71 -6.64
C VAL A 87 -19.68 -1.32 -5.93
N HIS A 88 -18.50 -0.74 -6.07
CA HIS A 88 -17.28 -1.19 -5.42
C HIS A 88 -16.89 -0.29 -4.24
N ALA A 89 -17.15 -0.73 -3.03
CA ALA A 89 -16.79 0.03 -1.83
C ALA A 89 -15.36 -0.31 -1.37
N ARG A 90 -14.57 0.74 -1.17
CA ARG A 90 -13.15 0.64 -0.82
C ARG A 90 -12.86 1.01 0.63
N SER A 91 -13.91 1.31 1.41
CA SER A 91 -13.78 1.76 2.79
C SER A 91 -15.08 1.53 3.56
N ARG A 92 -14.98 1.35 4.88
CA ARG A 92 -16.07 0.89 5.74
C ARG A 92 -17.33 1.76 5.73
N LEU A 93 -17.20 3.08 5.93
CA LEU A 93 -18.38 3.96 5.96
C LEU A 93 -19.05 4.07 4.58
N PRO A 94 -18.31 4.30 3.46
CA PRO A 94 -18.86 4.20 2.13
C PRO A 94 -19.56 2.85 1.86
N ALA A 95 -19.01 1.74 2.34
CA ALA A 95 -19.63 0.42 2.21
C ALA A 95 -20.97 0.30 2.96
N TRP A 96 -21.06 0.86 4.17
CA TRP A 96 -22.34 0.92 4.89
C TRP A 96 -23.38 1.74 4.16
N LEU A 97 -23.01 2.93 3.68
CA LEU A 97 -23.92 3.80 2.94
C LEU A 97 -24.39 3.14 1.63
N ALA A 98 -23.47 2.51 0.90
CA ALA A 98 -23.81 1.73 -0.28
C ALA A 98 -24.79 0.59 0.05
N ARG A 99 -24.50 -0.20 1.08
CA ARG A 99 -25.35 -1.32 1.49
C ARG A 99 -26.77 -0.88 1.86
N PHE A 100 -26.92 0.26 2.52
CA PHE A 100 -28.24 0.82 2.81
C PHE A 100 -28.93 1.33 1.54
N ALA A 101 -28.20 1.93 0.61
CA ALA A 101 -28.76 2.36 -0.67
C ALA A 101 -29.25 1.17 -1.50
N LEU A 102 -28.45 0.12 -1.63
CA LEU A 102 -28.75 -1.09 -2.39
C LEU A 102 -29.97 -1.85 -1.85
N ARG A 103 -30.07 -1.99 -0.51
CA ARG A 103 -31.25 -2.66 0.11
C ARG A 103 -32.60 -2.05 -0.31
N GLY A 104 -32.65 -0.80 -0.67
CA GLY A 104 -33.87 -0.14 -1.11
C GLY A 104 -34.10 -0.16 -2.62
N MET A 105 -33.27 -0.88 -3.38
CA MET A 105 -33.40 -0.97 -4.85
C MET A 105 -34.02 -2.30 -5.32
N GLY A 106 -34.19 -3.27 -4.41
CA GLY A 106 -34.80 -4.57 -4.76
C GLY A 106 -33.96 -5.36 -5.75
N THR A 107 -34.61 -5.92 -6.76
CA THR A 107 -34.00 -6.73 -7.84
C THR A 107 -33.12 -5.93 -8.79
N ASP A 108 -33.33 -4.61 -8.88
CA ASP A 108 -32.56 -3.74 -9.76
C ASP A 108 -31.28 -3.22 -9.09
N ALA A 109 -30.91 -3.78 -7.91
CA ALA A 109 -29.73 -3.35 -7.20
C ALA A 109 -28.45 -3.79 -7.92
N PRO A 110 -27.49 -2.87 -8.13
CA PRO A 110 -26.16 -3.20 -8.62
C PRO A 110 -25.48 -4.29 -7.80
N ALA A 111 -24.61 -5.05 -8.42
CA ALA A 111 -23.76 -5.98 -7.71
C ALA A 111 -22.83 -5.24 -6.73
N PHE A 112 -22.64 -5.81 -5.53
CA PHE A 112 -21.87 -5.17 -4.45
C PHE A 112 -20.51 -5.82 -4.27
N VAL A 113 -19.45 -5.11 -4.59
CA VAL A 113 -18.06 -5.53 -4.39
C VAL A 113 -17.42 -4.72 -3.25
N THR A 114 -16.58 -5.37 -2.46
CA THR A 114 -15.79 -4.70 -1.44
C THR A 114 -14.31 -5.08 -1.59
N THR A 115 -13.39 -4.15 -1.28
CA THR A 115 -11.97 -4.51 -1.13
C THR A 115 -11.51 -4.29 0.31
N VAL A 116 -10.99 -5.32 0.93
CA VAL A 116 -10.36 -5.26 2.26
C VAL A 116 -8.90 -4.88 2.09
N HIS A 117 -8.61 -3.59 2.33
CA HIS A 117 -7.28 -2.99 2.14
C HIS A 117 -6.37 -3.07 3.37
N GLY A 118 -6.91 -3.47 4.51
CA GLY A 118 -6.19 -3.43 5.78
C GLY A 118 -6.72 -4.47 6.77
N LEU A 119 -5.89 -4.81 7.75
CA LEU A 119 -6.25 -5.64 8.89
C LEU A 119 -7.01 -4.77 9.91
N ASN A 120 -8.23 -4.39 9.56
CA ASN A 120 -9.06 -3.57 10.42
C ASN A 120 -9.41 -4.31 11.72
N SER A 121 -9.47 -3.59 12.85
CA SER A 121 -9.93 -4.17 14.11
C SER A 121 -11.30 -4.85 13.92
N PRO A 122 -11.43 -6.12 14.33
CA PRO A 122 -12.67 -6.87 14.19
C PRO A 122 -13.81 -6.19 14.93
N SER A 123 -14.93 -5.98 14.25
CA SER A 123 -16.13 -5.36 14.81
C SER A 123 -17.33 -5.51 13.88
N ARG A 124 -18.54 -5.31 14.40
CA ARG A 124 -19.76 -5.24 13.58
C ARG A 124 -19.66 -4.15 12.51
N TYR A 125 -18.97 -3.04 12.81
CA TYR A 125 -18.74 -1.97 11.86
C TYR A 125 -17.82 -2.38 10.71
N SER A 126 -16.76 -3.12 11.00
CA SER A 126 -15.83 -3.61 9.99
C SER A 126 -16.37 -4.78 9.16
N ALA A 127 -17.35 -5.53 9.69
CA ALA A 127 -17.99 -6.67 9.03
C ALA A 127 -18.62 -6.32 7.66
N VAL A 128 -18.97 -5.07 7.43
CA VAL A 128 -19.51 -4.63 6.13
C VAL A 128 -18.53 -4.89 4.97
N MET A 129 -17.22 -4.87 5.25
CA MET A 129 -16.21 -5.12 4.22
C MET A 129 -16.15 -6.60 3.79
N ALA A 130 -16.69 -7.51 4.60
CA ALA A 130 -16.82 -8.93 4.30
C ALA A 130 -18.21 -9.31 3.74
N SER A 131 -19.08 -8.32 3.45
CA SER A 131 -20.48 -8.53 3.06
C SER A 131 -20.76 -8.35 1.57
N GLY A 132 -19.75 -8.13 0.74
CA GLY A 132 -19.90 -8.03 -0.71
C GLY A 132 -20.37 -9.33 -1.36
N THR A 133 -21.01 -9.26 -2.52
CA THR A 133 -21.24 -10.40 -3.41
C THR A 133 -19.91 -11.02 -3.83
N ARG A 134 -18.89 -10.15 -4.05
CA ARG A 134 -17.48 -10.52 -4.07
C ARG A 134 -16.70 -9.63 -3.12
N VAL A 135 -15.71 -10.21 -2.47
CA VAL A 135 -14.82 -9.54 -1.50
C VAL A 135 -13.39 -9.71 -1.96
N ILE A 136 -12.77 -8.64 -2.41
CA ILE A 136 -11.36 -8.65 -2.81
C ILE A 136 -10.49 -8.50 -1.56
N CYS A 137 -9.63 -9.49 -1.32
CA CYS A 137 -8.61 -9.49 -0.29
C CYS A 137 -7.25 -9.18 -0.92
N VAL A 138 -6.51 -8.22 -0.39
CA VAL A 138 -5.24 -7.77 -1.00
C VAL A 138 -4.07 -8.73 -0.74
N SER A 139 -4.28 -9.80 0.02
CA SER A 139 -3.31 -10.86 0.35
C SER A 139 -4.02 -12.06 0.96
N GLU A 140 -3.35 -13.21 1.05
CA GLU A 140 -3.84 -14.36 1.82
C GLU A 140 -3.93 -14.05 3.32
N THR A 141 -3.04 -13.20 3.83
CA THR A 141 -3.14 -12.68 5.20
C THR A 141 -4.48 -11.98 5.45
N VAL A 142 -4.92 -11.14 4.51
CA VAL A 142 -6.22 -10.47 4.62
C VAL A 142 -7.37 -11.46 4.47
N ARG A 143 -7.26 -12.44 3.57
CA ARG A 143 -8.27 -13.49 3.41
C ARG A 143 -8.45 -14.29 4.70
N ARG A 144 -7.36 -14.75 5.32
CA ARG A 144 -7.37 -15.44 6.61
C ARG A 144 -8.00 -14.59 7.71
N HIS A 145 -7.61 -13.31 7.80
CA HIS A 145 -8.20 -12.36 8.75
C HIS A 145 -9.71 -12.21 8.58
N VAL A 146 -10.21 -12.16 7.33
CA VAL A 146 -11.67 -12.10 7.07
C VAL A 146 -12.37 -13.38 7.53
N LEU A 147 -11.83 -14.55 7.21
CA LEU A 147 -12.45 -15.83 7.58
C LEU A 147 -12.44 -16.07 9.10
N GLU A 148 -11.36 -15.70 9.77
CA GLU A 148 -11.20 -15.83 11.22
C GLU A 148 -12.20 -14.96 11.99
N HIS A 149 -12.32 -13.69 11.58
CA HIS A 149 -13.11 -12.73 12.36
C HIS A 149 -14.54 -12.52 11.87
N TYR A 150 -14.88 -13.01 10.67
CA TYR A 150 -16.22 -12.94 10.08
C TYR A 150 -16.64 -14.32 9.55
N PRO A 151 -16.85 -15.32 10.43
CA PRO A 151 -17.06 -16.72 10.06
C PRO A 151 -18.34 -17.00 9.24
N ARG A 152 -19.24 -16.00 9.16
CA ARG A 152 -20.43 -16.08 8.28
C ARG A 152 -20.11 -15.71 6.83
N THR A 153 -18.88 -15.32 6.53
CA THR A 153 -18.47 -15.02 5.15
C THR A 153 -18.23 -16.31 4.39
N ASP A 154 -18.95 -16.50 3.30
CA ASP A 154 -18.74 -17.62 2.41
C ASP A 154 -17.34 -17.49 1.75
N PRO A 155 -16.44 -18.48 1.94
CA PRO A 155 -15.09 -18.45 1.32
C PRO A 155 -15.13 -18.35 -0.21
N ALA A 156 -16.19 -18.84 -0.87
CA ALA A 156 -16.36 -18.77 -2.31
C ALA A 156 -16.54 -17.34 -2.85
N ARG A 157 -16.90 -16.39 -1.98
CA ARG A 157 -16.99 -14.95 -2.34
C ARG A 157 -15.65 -14.22 -2.30
N LEU A 158 -14.64 -14.81 -1.66
CA LEU A 158 -13.34 -14.15 -1.48
C LEU A 158 -12.46 -14.35 -2.73
N ARG A 159 -11.88 -13.26 -3.19
CA ARG A 159 -10.88 -13.26 -4.27
C ARG A 159 -9.60 -12.62 -3.74
N VAL A 160 -8.49 -13.32 -3.77
CA VAL A 160 -7.18 -12.74 -3.41
C VAL A 160 -6.59 -12.11 -4.66
N ILE A 161 -6.44 -10.78 -4.59
CA ILE A 161 -5.83 -9.99 -5.67
C ILE A 161 -4.73 -9.13 -5.04
N PRO A 162 -3.47 -9.55 -5.15
CA PRO A 162 -2.32 -8.79 -4.66
C PRO A 162 -2.23 -7.40 -5.28
N ARG A 163 -1.52 -6.51 -4.61
CA ARG A 163 -1.18 -5.21 -5.19
C ARG A 163 -0.17 -5.38 -6.30
N GLY A 164 -0.33 -4.58 -7.34
CA GLY A 164 0.60 -4.56 -8.46
C GLY A 164 1.56 -3.37 -8.41
N VAL A 165 2.70 -3.53 -9.05
CA VAL A 165 3.67 -2.49 -9.37
C VAL A 165 3.71 -2.27 -10.88
N ASP A 166 3.85 -1.00 -11.28
CA ASP A 166 4.09 -0.66 -12.68
C ASP A 166 5.60 -0.70 -12.96
N PRO A 167 6.09 -1.65 -13.77
CA PRO A 167 7.52 -1.74 -14.09
C PRO A 167 8.06 -0.52 -14.84
N ALA A 168 7.20 0.23 -15.53
CA ALA A 168 7.61 1.47 -16.19
C ALA A 168 7.87 2.60 -15.19
N ARG A 169 7.14 2.62 -14.08
CA ARG A 169 7.36 3.58 -12.97
C ARG A 169 8.48 3.17 -12.03
N PHE A 170 8.73 1.87 -11.89
CA PHE A 170 9.79 1.30 -11.06
C PHE A 170 10.72 0.46 -11.93
N PRO A 171 11.48 1.10 -12.83
CA PRO A 171 12.37 0.40 -13.73
C PRO A 171 13.50 -0.28 -12.96
N ARG A 172 13.91 -1.44 -13.44
CA ARG A 172 15.06 -2.15 -12.88
C ARG A 172 16.31 -1.28 -13.01
N ALA A 173 17.05 -1.14 -11.93
CA ALA A 173 18.30 -0.41 -11.88
C ALA A 173 19.48 -1.37 -11.57
N PRO A 174 20.70 -1.05 -12.02
CA PRO A 174 21.89 -1.79 -11.66
C PRO A 174 22.08 -1.87 -10.15
N TRP A 175 22.62 -2.98 -9.68
CA TRP A 175 23.05 -3.09 -8.29
C TRP A 175 24.12 -2.05 -8.00
N ARG A 176 23.92 -1.29 -6.89
CA ARG A 176 24.73 -0.11 -6.52
C ARG A 176 24.77 0.93 -7.64
N ASP A 177 23.60 1.44 -8.01
CA ASP A 177 23.48 2.51 -9.00
C ASP A 177 24.23 3.77 -8.49
N ALA A 178 25.44 3.97 -9.02
CA ALA A 178 26.33 5.05 -8.58
C ALA A 178 25.76 6.43 -8.87
N ALA A 179 25.02 6.61 -9.98
CA ALA A 179 24.44 7.90 -10.35
C ALA A 179 23.28 8.26 -9.41
N ALA A 180 22.38 7.30 -9.13
CA ALA A 180 21.30 7.49 -8.18
C ALA A 180 21.86 7.75 -6.76
N ARG A 181 22.94 7.04 -6.37
CA ARG A 181 23.60 7.22 -5.08
C ARG A 181 24.19 8.62 -4.94
N ALA A 182 24.94 9.09 -5.94
CA ALA A 182 25.53 10.41 -5.95
C ALA A 182 24.46 11.53 -5.88
N ALA A 183 23.35 11.37 -6.59
CA ALA A 183 22.24 12.33 -6.53
C ALA A 183 21.64 12.43 -5.12
N VAL A 184 21.43 11.29 -4.44
CA VAL A 184 20.92 11.26 -3.06
C VAL A 184 21.95 11.86 -2.08
N ALA A 185 23.24 11.57 -2.24
CA ALA A 185 24.29 12.13 -1.40
C ALA A 185 24.42 13.65 -1.55
N ALA A 186 24.27 14.18 -2.76
CA ALA A 186 24.27 15.62 -3.02
C ALA A 186 23.12 16.35 -2.30
N GLU A 187 21.95 15.74 -2.22
CA GLU A 187 20.79 16.30 -1.50
C GLU A 187 20.90 16.08 0.03
N HIS A 188 21.50 14.97 0.43
CA HIS A 188 21.59 14.53 1.83
C HIS A 188 23.02 14.13 2.20
N PRO A 189 23.91 15.09 2.59
CA PRO A 189 25.32 14.80 2.84
C PRO A 189 25.61 13.70 3.88
N ALA A 190 24.71 13.48 4.86
CA ALA A 190 24.82 12.37 5.81
C ALA A 190 24.77 10.98 5.15
N LEU A 191 24.31 10.90 3.90
CA LEU A 191 24.22 9.67 3.11
C LEU A 191 25.40 9.48 2.15
N ASP A 192 26.34 10.43 2.11
CA ASP A 192 27.54 10.32 1.28
C ASP A 192 28.47 9.20 1.76
N GLY A 193 29.12 8.52 0.81
CA GLY A 193 30.11 7.49 1.05
C GLY A 193 29.89 6.21 0.26
N SER A 194 30.90 5.32 0.32
CA SER A 194 30.94 4.08 -0.47
C SER A 194 30.23 2.89 0.20
N GLY A 195 29.92 3.01 1.47
CA GLY A 195 29.29 1.94 2.26
C GLY A 195 27.82 1.69 1.93
N ALA A 196 27.20 0.76 2.64
CA ALA A 196 25.82 0.34 2.39
C ALA A 196 24.80 1.46 2.70
N LEU A 197 23.83 1.70 1.84
CA LEU A 197 22.69 2.55 2.11
C LEU A 197 21.44 1.70 2.42
N LEU A 198 20.99 1.78 3.65
CA LEU A 198 19.71 1.23 4.09
C LEU A 198 18.60 2.26 3.81
N LEU A 199 17.46 1.79 3.32
CA LEU A 199 16.31 2.64 3.01
C LEU A 199 15.07 2.17 3.76
N LEU A 200 14.50 2.99 4.63
CA LEU A 200 13.22 2.74 5.30
C LEU A 200 12.18 3.80 4.88
N PRO A 201 11.44 3.63 3.78
CA PRO A 201 10.45 4.60 3.37
C PRO A 201 9.17 4.48 4.18
N GLY A 202 8.61 5.60 4.59
CA GLY A 202 7.32 5.61 5.27
C GLY A 202 7.07 6.81 6.15
N ARG A 203 5.79 6.97 6.54
CA ARG A 203 5.38 8.08 7.41
C ARG A 203 6.01 7.96 8.79
N GLY A 204 6.36 9.09 9.40
CA GLY A 204 6.91 9.19 10.75
C GLY A 204 5.94 8.75 11.84
N THR A 205 5.73 7.45 11.96
CA THR A 205 4.89 6.86 13.01
C THR A 205 5.64 5.73 13.71
N ARG A 206 5.41 5.55 15.01
CA ARG A 206 6.01 4.47 15.81
C ARG A 206 5.75 3.07 15.25
N LEU A 207 4.74 2.94 14.37
CA LEU A 207 4.38 1.68 13.74
C LEU A 207 5.31 1.28 12.58
N LYS A 208 6.13 2.19 12.06
CA LYS A 208 6.95 1.93 10.84
C LYS A 208 8.35 1.37 11.13
N GLY A 209 8.71 1.20 12.42
CA GLY A 209 9.97 0.55 12.80
C GLY A 209 11.21 1.43 12.64
N HIS A 210 11.06 2.77 12.67
CA HIS A 210 12.21 3.67 12.58
C HIS A 210 13.24 3.46 13.70
N VAL A 211 12.76 3.13 14.91
CA VAL A 211 13.63 2.82 16.06
C VAL A 211 14.43 1.54 15.78
N ASP A 212 13.77 0.51 15.26
CA ASP A 212 14.44 -0.76 14.92
C ASP A 212 15.52 -0.54 13.84
N ALA A 213 15.25 0.33 12.84
CA ALA A 213 16.23 0.67 11.81
C ALA A 213 17.42 1.46 12.34
N LEU A 214 17.22 2.41 13.26
CA LEU A 214 18.33 3.13 13.94
C LEU A 214 19.20 2.18 14.77
N GLN A 215 18.58 1.27 15.50
CA GLN A 215 19.28 0.26 16.28
C GLN A 215 20.06 -0.73 15.40
N LEU A 216 19.48 -1.15 14.26
CA LEU A 216 20.18 -1.96 13.26
C LEU A 216 21.41 -1.23 12.74
N LEU A 217 21.26 0.04 12.31
CA LEU A 217 22.39 0.84 11.82
C LEU A 217 23.50 0.97 12.86
N ALA A 218 23.14 1.27 14.11
CA ALA A 218 24.11 1.42 15.20
C ALA A 218 24.92 0.14 15.41
N ARG A 219 24.27 -1.03 15.40
CA ARG A 219 24.92 -2.34 15.53
C ARG A 219 25.86 -2.63 14.34
N MET A 220 25.42 -2.39 13.11
CA MET A 220 26.26 -2.57 11.91
C MET A 220 27.52 -1.69 11.96
N ARG A 221 27.35 -0.42 12.38
CA ARG A 221 28.50 0.48 12.52
C ARG A 221 29.43 0.10 13.66
N ALA A 222 28.91 -0.45 14.75
CA ALA A 222 29.72 -1.01 15.84
C ALA A 222 30.55 -2.26 15.41
N ASP A 223 30.01 -3.03 14.44
CA ASP A 223 30.72 -4.13 13.78
C ASP A 223 31.78 -3.64 12.77
N GLY A 224 31.95 -2.33 12.60
CA GLY A 224 32.91 -1.72 11.68
C GLY A 224 32.41 -1.50 10.25
N GLU A 225 31.14 -1.74 10.00
CA GLU A 225 30.56 -1.50 8.65
C GLU A 225 30.33 -0.02 8.39
N ASP A 226 30.72 0.43 7.20
CA ASP A 226 30.36 1.73 6.68
C ASP A 226 28.92 1.67 6.12
N ALA A 227 27.94 1.92 6.99
CA ALA A 227 26.53 1.90 6.62
C ALA A 227 25.85 3.24 6.93
N ARG A 228 24.82 3.55 6.18
CA ARG A 228 23.98 4.76 6.30
C ARG A 228 22.52 4.40 6.23
N LEU A 229 21.65 5.25 6.79
CA LEU A 229 20.20 5.05 6.80
C LEU A 229 19.45 6.27 6.30
N TRP A 230 18.61 6.06 5.28
CA TRP A 230 17.68 7.06 4.79
C TRP A 230 16.24 6.68 5.14
N MET A 231 15.51 7.62 5.75
CA MET A 231 14.10 7.46 6.13
C MET A 231 13.22 8.52 5.46
N PRO A 232 12.96 8.41 4.13
CA PRO A 232 12.11 9.36 3.42
C PRO A 232 10.65 9.21 3.84
N GLY A 233 9.99 10.36 4.08
CA GLY A 233 8.61 10.42 4.54
C GLY A 233 8.44 10.33 6.07
N ALA A 234 9.52 10.13 6.81
CA ALA A 234 9.48 10.15 8.26
C ALA A 234 9.26 11.56 8.82
N ARG A 235 9.81 12.59 8.15
CA ARG A 235 9.59 14.00 8.48
C ARG A 235 8.29 14.50 7.84
N ASP A 236 7.25 14.57 8.65
CA ASP A 236 5.91 15.05 8.30
C ASP A 236 5.56 16.19 9.27
N PRO A 237 4.98 17.32 8.82
CA PRO A 237 4.61 18.45 9.70
C PRO A 237 3.81 18.06 10.93
N GLY A 238 2.92 17.07 10.81
CA GLY A 238 2.13 16.57 11.93
C GLY A 238 2.88 15.62 12.89
N ARG A 239 4.21 15.42 12.71
CA ARG A 239 5.02 14.41 13.42
C ARG A 239 6.31 14.96 14.04
N ALA A 240 6.42 16.26 14.20
CA ALA A 240 7.64 16.92 14.67
C ALA A 240 8.19 16.34 15.99
N ALA A 241 7.33 16.05 16.97
CA ALA A 241 7.73 15.45 18.24
C ALA A 241 8.38 14.06 18.05
N TYR A 242 7.80 13.22 17.20
CA TYR A 242 8.36 11.90 16.94
C TYR A 242 9.68 11.97 16.15
N VAL A 243 9.79 12.93 15.22
CA VAL A 243 11.06 13.16 14.50
C VAL A 243 12.16 13.58 15.48
N ALA A 244 11.86 14.50 16.42
CA ALA A 244 12.82 14.91 17.46
C ALA A 244 13.27 13.75 18.35
N GLU A 245 12.38 12.81 18.67
CA GLU A 245 12.74 11.58 19.38
C GLU A 245 13.70 10.71 18.57
N LEU A 246 13.48 10.55 17.26
CA LEU A 246 14.38 9.78 16.39
C LEU A 246 15.75 10.45 16.25
N GLU A 247 15.80 11.77 16.11
CA GLU A 247 17.04 12.54 16.06
C GLU A 247 17.82 12.44 17.37
N THR A 248 17.12 12.46 18.51
CA THR A 248 17.74 12.28 19.82
C THR A 248 18.29 10.86 19.96
N LEU A 249 17.55 9.85 19.53
CA LEU A 249 18.02 8.46 19.54
C LEU A 249 19.26 8.28 18.65
N ALA A 250 19.28 8.87 17.45
CA ALA A 250 20.44 8.80 16.56
C ALA A 250 21.70 9.39 17.21
N ARG A 251 21.58 10.54 17.90
CA ARG A 251 22.68 11.16 18.68
C ARG A 251 23.13 10.26 19.83
N THR A 252 22.18 9.71 20.60
CA THR A 252 22.49 8.81 21.71
C THR A 252 23.26 7.57 21.24
N LEU A 253 22.95 7.09 20.05
CA LEU A 253 23.62 5.95 19.42
C LEU A 253 24.93 6.33 18.68
N GLY A 254 25.27 7.60 18.57
CA GLY A 254 26.48 8.10 17.88
C GLY A 254 26.44 7.89 16.37
N ILE A 255 25.24 7.89 15.76
CA ILE A 255 25.05 7.62 14.33
C ILE A 255 24.40 8.77 13.57
N GLU A 256 24.22 9.93 14.17
CA GLU A 256 23.54 11.09 13.57
C GLU A 256 24.15 11.55 12.24
N GLY A 257 25.47 11.41 12.11
CA GLY A 257 26.21 11.73 10.88
C GLY A 257 26.00 10.72 9.73
N ALA A 258 25.29 9.62 9.98
CA ALA A 258 25.01 8.57 8.99
C ALA A 258 23.49 8.34 8.77
N VAL A 259 22.64 9.28 9.22
CA VAL A 259 21.18 9.17 9.14
C VAL A 259 20.58 10.40 8.47
N ALA A 260 19.67 10.19 7.52
CA ALA A 260 18.83 11.25 6.97
C ALA A 260 17.35 10.94 7.24
N ILE A 261 16.67 11.80 7.99
CA ILE A 261 15.22 11.76 8.27
C ILE A 261 14.60 12.87 7.44
N THR A 262 13.91 12.52 6.33
CA THR A 262 13.49 13.51 5.34
C THR A 262 11.99 13.54 5.12
N ALA A 263 11.53 14.60 4.45
CA ALA A 263 10.16 14.68 3.93
C ALA A 263 9.91 13.55 2.89
N PRO A 264 8.64 13.30 2.52
CA PRO A 264 8.34 12.37 1.43
C PRO A 264 9.02 12.78 0.13
N THR A 265 9.64 11.85 -0.57
CA THR A 265 10.14 12.08 -1.93
C THR A 265 9.15 11.63 -2.98
N ALA A 266 9.04 12.39 -4.07
CA ALA A 266 8.30 11.97 -5.26
C ALA A 266 9.12 10.96 -6.12
N ALA A 267 10.45 10.96 -5.97
CA ALA A 267 11.39 10.13 -6.72
C ALA A 267 11.67 8.78 -6.04
N MET A 268 10.63 8.09 -5.54
CA MET A 268 10.81 6.77 -4.91
C MET A 268 11.58 5.76 -5.75
N PRO A 269 11.39 5.65 -7.08
CA PRO A 269 12.20 4.75 -7.90
C PRO A 269 13.71 5.02 -7.79
N ALA A 270 14.13 6.30 -7.81
CA ALA A 270 15.52 6.69 -7.62
C ALA A 270 16.00 6.40 -6.19
N ALA A 271 15.15 6.59 -5.17
CA ALA A 271 15.48 6.23 -3.79
C ALA A 271 15.75 4.72 -3.65
N TYR A 272 14.94 3.87 -4.26
CA TYR A 272 15.22 2.44 -4.32
C TYR A 272 16.52 2.15 -5.10
N ALA A 273 16.72 2.75 -6.28
CA ALA A 273 17.92 2.55 -7.09
C ALA A 273 19.21 2.93 -6.34
N ALA A 274 19.17 3.99 -5.54
CA ALA A 274 20.29 4.45 -4.73
C ALA A 274 20.61 3.54 -3.53
N SER A 275 19.66 2.73 -3.06
CA SER A 275 19.81 1.91 -1.85
C SER A 275 20.42 0.54 -2.13
N ASP A 276 21.09 -0.03 -1.13
CA ASP A 276 21.63 -1.39 -1.16
C ASP A 276 20.68 -2.39 -0.48
N LEU A 277 19.92 -1.94 0.52
CA LEU A 277 18.97 -2.78 1.27
C LEU A 277 17.75 -1.95 1.66
N VAL A 278 16.56 -2.45 1.36
CA VAL A 278 15.31 -1.81 1.74
C VAL A 278 14.75 -2.47 2.99
N LEU A 279 14.34 -1.68 3.96
CA LEU A 279 13.80 -2.14 5.24
C LEU A 279 12.28 -2.00 5.26
N GLN A 280 11.59 -3.02 5.77
CA GLN A 280 10.15 -3.01 6.03
C GLN A 280 9.87 -3.55 7.43
N LEU A 281 10.06 -2.69 8.44
CA LEU A 281 10.08 -3.05 9.85
C LEU A 281 8.79 -2.62 10.58
N SER A 282 7.65 -2.66 9.93
CA SER A 282 6.37 -2.29 10.55
C SER A 282 6.09 -3.14 11.78
N ARG A 283 5.90 -2.49 12.95
CA ARG A 283 5.69 -3.15 14.24
C ARG A 283 4.30 -3.78 14.42
N ARG A 284 3.42 -3.62 13.44
CA ARG A 284 2.14 -4.34 13.34
C ARG A 284 2.04 -4.98 11.98
N PRO A 285 1.40 -6.16 11.88
CA PRO A 285 1.15 -6.78 10.59
C PRO A 285 0.48 -5.83 9.62
N GLU A 286 1.06 -5.67 8.44
CA GLU A 286 0.45 -4.93 7.33
C GLU A 286 -0.40 -5.88 6.47
N ALA A 287 -1.41 -5.34 5.82
CA ALA A 287 -2.27 -6.12 4.94
C ALA A 287 -1.56 -6.61 3.67
N PHE A 288 -0.57 -5.85 3.23
CA PHE A 288 0.24 -6.12 2.04
C PHE A 288 1.67 -5.60 2.26
N GLY A 289 2.48 -5.26 1.54
CA GLY A 289 3.82 -4.69 1.68
C GLY A 289 4.22 -4.02 0.38
N ARG A 290 3.60 -2.89 0.04
CA ARG A 290 3.90 -2.20 -1.22
C ARG A 290 5.39 -1.87 -1.38
N THR A 291 6.05 -1.50 -0.30
CA THR A 291 7.50 -1.25 -0.26
C THR A 291 8.30 -2.46 -0.73
N VAL A 292 7.90 -3.67 -0.31
CA VAL A 292 8.56 -4.91 -0.73
C VAL A 292 8.45 -5.08 -2.24
N LEU A 293 7.26 -4.88 -2.78
CA LEU A 293 6.97 -5.02 -4.20
C LEU A 293 7.75 -4.01 -5.06
N GLU A 294 7.73 -2.73 -4.65
CA GLU A 294 8.41 -1.63 -5.35
C GLU A 294 9.94 -1.80 -5.33
N ALA A 295 10.51 -2.14 -4.17
CA ALA A 295 11.95 -2.40 -4.04
C ALA A 295 12.41 -3.55 -4.93
N ARG A 296 11.66 -4.65 -4.95
CA ARG A 296 11.97 -5.79 -5.80
C ARG A 296 11.82 -5.51 -7.29
N ALA A 297 10.87 -4.68 -7.68
CA ALA A 297 10.75 -4.25 -9.08
C ALA A 297 12.02 -3.52 -9.55
N VAL A 298 12.57 -2.64 -8.71
CA VAL A 298 13.84 -1.95 -8.98
C VAL A 298 15.05 -2.91 -8.89
N GLY A 299 14.89 -4.06 -8.24
CA GLY A 299 15.95 -5.06 -8.07
C GLY A 299 16.73 -4.93 -6.77
N ARG A 300 16.12 -4.40 -5.72
CA ARG A 300 16.74 -4.27 -4.40
C ARG A 300 16.28 -5.37 -3.45
N PRO A 301 17.19 -5.95 -2.67
CA PRO A 301 16.82 -6.85 -1.59
C PRO A 301 16.01 -6.11 -0.53
N VAL A 302 15.12 -6.86 0.13
CA VAL A 302 14.28 -6.34 1.19
C VAL A 302 14.49 -7.14 2.46
N LEU A 303 14.58 -6.46 3.58
CA LEU A 303 14.65 -7.03 4.91
C LEU A 303 13.43 -6.56 5.71
N GLY A 304 12.66 -7.48 6.27
CA GLY A 304 11.45 -7.12 6.98
C GLY A 304 10.99 -8.16 7.99
N TRP A 305 10.10 -7.74 8.89
CA TRP A 305 9.50 -8.65 9.86
C TRP A 305 8.59 -9.67 9.19
N ASP A 306 8.76 -10.95 9.55
CA ASP A 306 7.97 -12.06 9.01
C ASP A 306 6.57 -12.13 9.63
N HIS A 307 5.77 -11.09 9.40
CA HIS A 307 4.37 -11.09 9.77
C HIS A 307 3.49 -10.33 8.75
N GLY A 308 2.21 -10.64 8.78
CA GLY A 308 1.24 -10.01 7.87
C GLY A 308 1.54 -10.26 6.40
N GLY A 309 1.09 -9.36 5.54
CA GLY A 309 1.32 -9.41 4.10
C GLY A 309 2.77 -9.15 3.70
N VAL A 310 3.57 -8.48 4.55
CA VAL A 310 5.01 -8.31 4.34
C VAL A 310 5.72 -9.66 4.40
N GLY A 311 5.52 -10.40 5.50
CA GLY A 311 6.09 -11.74 5.66
C GLY A 311 5.59 -12.71 4.58
N GLU A 312 4.31 -12.66 4.23
CA GLU A 312 3.74 -13.44 3.13
C GLU A 312 4.49 -13.21 1.81
N THR A 313 4.70 -11.94 1.44
CA THR A 313 5.39 -11.57 0.21
C THR A 313 6.87 -11.95 0.25
N LEU A 314 7.56 -11.72 1.38
CA LEU A 314 8.96 -12.06 1.54
C LEU A 314 9.18 -13.57 1.46
N ARG A 315 8.41 -14.38 2.18
CA ARG A 315 8.53 -15.85 2.12
C ARG A 315 8.34 -16.40 0.70
N ALA A 316 7.44 -15.80 -0.06
CA ALA A 316 7.19 -16.24 -1.43
C ALA A 316 8.32 -15.85 -2.41
N TRP A 317 9.02 -14.74 -2.17
CA TRP A 317 9.90 -14.16 -3.19
C TRP A 317 11.35 -14.00 -2.78
N GLN A 318 11.62 -13.85 -1.49
CA GLN A 318 12.94 -13.63 -0.92
C GLN A 318 12.95 -14.06 0.55
N PRO A 319 12.86 -15.36 0.84
CA PRO A 319 12.72 -15.88 2.19
C PRO A 319 13.86 -15.46 3.13
N GLU A 320 15.06 -15.19 2.60
CA GLU A 320 16.22 -14.71 3.36
C GLU A 320 16.01 -13.33 3.99
N GLY A 321 15.05 -12.57 3.48
CA GLY A 321 14.68 -11.25 4.01
C GLY A 321 13.54 -11.28 5.01
N ALA A 322 12.91 -12.42 5.24
CA ALA A 322 11.83 -12.59 6.21
C ALA A 322 12.42 -12.98 7.58
N VAL A 323 12.37 -12.06 8.54
CA VAL A 323 12.98 -12.23 9.86
C VAL A 323 11.91 -12.29 10.93
N GLU A 324 12.10 -13.17 11.92
CA GLU A 324 11.22 -13.27 13.09
C GLU A 324 10.99 -11.89 13.71
N PRO A 325 9.73 -11.49 13.92
CA PRO A 325 9.41 -10.15 14.40
C PRO A 325 10.12 -9.80 15.72
N PHE A 326 10.82 -8.67 15.69
CA PHE A 326 11.51 -8.06 16.83
C PHE A 326 12.78 -8.78 17.30
N ASP A 327 13.24 -9.80 16.58
CA ASP A 327 14.55 -10.40 16.80
C ASP A 327 15.64 -9.52 16.16
N ALA A 328 16.29 -8.70 17.00
CA ALA A 328 17.30 -7.75 16.56
C ALA A 328 18.61 -8.41 16.12
N ASP A 329 18.94 -9.60 16.61
CA ASP A 329 20.16 -10.32 16.24
C ASP A 329 19.94 -11.04 14.90
N ALA A 330 18.79 -11.66 14.70
CA ALA A 330 18.39 -12.22 13.40
C ALA A 330 18.29 -11.13 12.33
N LEU A 331 17.73 -9.94 12.67
CA LEU A 331 17.66 -8.80 11.77
C LEU A 331 19.06 -8.36 11.29
N ARG A 332 20.01 -8.25 12.22
CA ARG A 332 21.40 -7.89 11.91
C ARG A 332 22.07 -8.96 11.03
N ALA A 333 21.96 -10.22 11.40
CA ALA A 333 22.54 -11.33 10.64
C ALA A 333 22.00 -11.40 9.20
N ALA A 334 20.67 -11.19 9.01
CA ALA A 334 20.06 -11.16 7.71
C ALA A 334 20.48 -9.91 6.90
N ALA A 335 20.68 -8.75 7.53
CA ALA A 335 21.21 -7.56 6.85
C ALA A 335 22.61 -7.82 6.28
N HIS A 336 23.53 -8.38 7.08
CA HIS A 336 24.86 -8.77 6.61
C HIS A 336 24.81 -9.76 5.44
N LEU A 337 23.97 -10.79 5.56
CA LEU A 337 23.83 -11.80 4.50
C LEU A 337 23.36 -11.18 3.18
N LEU A 338 22.31 -10.36 3.24
CA LEU A 338 21.70 -9.73 2.07
C LEU A 338 22.61 -8.70 1.39
N LEU A 339 23.45 -8.00 2.16
CA LEU A 339 24.44 -7.06 1.61
C LEU A 339 25.64 -7.78 1.01
N ALA A 340 26.09 -8.88 1.62
CA ALA A 340 27.21 -9.68 1.12
C ALA A 340 26.83 -10.52 -0.11
N ARG A 341 25.60 -11.04 -0.13
CA ARG A 341 25.08 -11.94 -1.18
C ARG A 341 23.66 -11.54 -1.55
N PRO A 342 23.50 -10.42 -2.27
CA PRO A 342 22.16 -9.95 -2.66
C PRO A 342 21.46 -10.99 -3.55
N PRO A 343 20.21 -11.34 -3.27
CA PRO A 343 19.45 -12.27 -4.08
C PRO A 343 19.24 -11.68 -5.48
N ARG A 344 19.32 -12.51 -6.50
CA ARG A 344 19.03 -12.08 -7.87
C ARG A 344 17.55 -11.74 -8.00
N PRO A 345 17.23 -10.51 -8.44
CA PRO A 345 15.84 -10.16 -8.68
C PRO A 345 15.25 -11.03 -9.80
N PRO A 346 13.96 -11.44 -9.71
CA PRO A 346 13.34 -12.26 -10.74
C PRO A 346 13.38 -11.56 -12.11
N ALA A 347 13.50 -12.32 -13.17
CA ALA A 347 13.51 -11.77 -14.53
C ALA A 347 12.18 -11.06 -14.86
N THR A 348 11.07 -11.61 -14.39
CA THR A 348 9.72 -11.04 -14.53
C THR A 348 9.08 -10.86 -13.16
N MET A 349 8.28 -9.80 -13.03
CA MET A 349 7.49 -9.55 -11.83
C MET A 349 6.10 -10.14 -12.01
N PRO A 350 5.68 -11.11 -11.17
CA PRO A 350 4.34 -11.69 -11.29
C PRO A 350 3.24 -10.70 -10.89
N ASP A 351 3.49 -9.88 -9.86
CA ASP A 351 2.52 -8.90 -9.36
C ASP A 351 2.69 -7.55 -10.05
N THR A 352 2.37 -7.51 -11.34
CA THR A 352 2.33 -6.26 -12.08
C THR A 352 1.04 -5.50 -11.83
N LEU A 353 1.08 -4.17 -12.03
CA LEU A 353 -0.14 -3.35 -12.00
C LEU A 353 -1.19 -3.89 -12.98
N ARG A 354 -0.76 -4.33 -14.15
CA ARG A 354 -1.65 -4.91 -15.17
C ARG A 354 -2.33 -6.18 -14.69
N ALA A 355 -1.59 -7.11 -14.08
CA ALA A 355 -2.15 -8.34 -13.54
C ALA A 355 -3.21 -8.05 -12.44
N MET A 356 -2.94 -7.11 -11.53
CA MET A 356 -3.92 -6.66 -10.52
C MET A 356 -5.16 -6.05 -11.16
N GLN A 357 -5.00 -5.23 -12.19
CA GLN A 357 -6.09 -4.60 -12.92
C GLN A 357 -6.95 -5.66 -13.61
N ASP A 358 -6.36 -6.55 -14.40
CA ASP A 358 -7.05 -7.59 -15.14
C ASP A 358 -7.80 -8.55 -14.19
N ALA A 359 -7.17 -8.97 -13.09
CA ALA A 359 -7.84 -9.78 -12.07
C ALA A 359 -9.02 -9.06 -11.39
N THR A 360 -8.94 -7.73 -11.21
CA THR A 360 -10.06 -6.95 -10.65
C THR A 360 -11.21 -6.83 -11.65
N LEU A 361 -10.91 -6.63 -12.93
CA LEU A 361 -11.93 -6.58 -13.98
C LEU A 361 -12.63 -7.94 -14.12
N ALA A 362 -11.87 -9.05 -14.06
CA ALA A 362 -12.45 -10.40 -14.09
C ALA A 362 -13.46 -10.62 -12.94
N VAL A 363 -13.26 -10.04 -11.76
CA VAL A 363 -14.27 -10.06 -10.68
C VAL A 363 -15.54 -9.32 -11.06
N TYR A 364 -15.43 -8.26 -11.83
CA TYR A 364 -16.63 -7.53 -12.31
C TYR A 364 -17.36 -8.32 -13.40
N ASP A 365 -16.61 -8.96 -14.29
CA ASP A 365 -17.17 -9.82 -15.34
C ASP A 365 -17.95 -11.00 -14.75
N GLU A 366 -17.45 -11.65 -13.66
CA GLU A 366 -18.18 -12.71 -12.93
C GLU A 366 -19.56 -12.26 -12.39
N LEU A 367 -19.83 -10.99 -12.30
CA LEU A 367 -21.06 -10.41 -11.72
C LEU A 367 -22.00 -9.81 -12.76
N SER A 368 -21.64 -9.87 -14.04
CA SER A 368 -22.38 -9.27 -15.15
C SER A 368 -23.15 -10.30 -15.98
N ASP A 369 -22.91 -11.57 -15.73
CA ASP A 369 -23.62 -12.73 -16.26
C ASP A 369 -24.86 -13.03 -15.39
#